data_56b2b160c8b289df49339d10956805f8
#
_entry.id   56b2b160c8b289df49339d10956805f8
#
_cell.length_a   1.000
_cell.length_b   1.000
_cell.length_c   1.000
_cell.angle_alpha   90.00
_cell.angle_beta   90.00
_cell.angle_gamma   90.00
#
_symmetry.space_group_name_H-M   'P 1'
#
loop_
_entity.id
_entity.type
_entity.pdbx_description
1 polymer ?
#
loop_
_entity_poly.entity_id
_entity_poly.type
_entity_poly.pdbx_seq_one_letter_code
_entity_poly.pdbx_strand_id
1 'polypeptide(L)'
;MQQKLKNSIFNLQLLLMLLLNCCFAATAVAQYQLRIHYLDKDTTFRPQVLKLQTSFTSQLMCQDYISKLPELLNTKGYAAASVDFITYDSSFATLELYLGAEQNWVQLKTVGIEKRALEESGYMSKNFSNKPINFSQLAFIKERLLNYYEKNGYPFAAVFLDSIVIKDNAVNAVLSATTGPLYHIDSIRINGKIKIANNFLQHYLGMPKGSIYNKEKLNQVSKRLLELPYLQEQQPSELMMLGTGSILNLYLQPKRSSQVNFLIGFLPASDATGKLQLTGDVNLNLKNTLGTGETILLNWQQLQLKSPRLNIGFQQPYIFNSPFGVDFSFDIFKKDSAFVQLNAQLGVQYLLSASQSGKLFIQKQNTFLLSSGIDTNLVKATKMLPVNIDVSAVNIGIDYDFNNTNYRFNPKSGNEVKLVTTVGIKTISKSNDIISLTDPSFNYASLYDSIKLKAYQFRVKAMAAHYFTTGKRSTLKAIINIGIFNSPNIFRNELFQIGGYKLLRGFDEESIYATRYLVSTAEYRYLVGLNSYLFGFIDAGWVKNKYQLVNVSNNFISGGIGILFETKLGLLNMSLAIGKRNDVNFNLSQSSKIHFGYINYF
;
A
#
# COMPACT_ATOMS: atom_id res chain seq x y z
N MET A 1 9.05 -28.69 -58.82
CA MET A 1 8.57 -28.19 -57.53
C MET A 1 9.50 -27.15 -56.88
N GLN A 2 10.83 -27.35 -56.95
CA GLN A 2 11.82 -26.45 -56.35
C GLN A 2 11.92 -25.05 -57.01
N GLN A 3 11.63 -24.90 -58.29
CA GLN A 3 11.71 -23.62 -59.02
C GLN A 3 10.51 -22.68 -58.66
N LYS A 4 9.33 -23.22 -58.37
CA LYS A 4 8.18 -22.43 -57.90
C LYS A 4 8.36 -21.90 -56.46
N LEU A 5 9.06 -22.64 -55.59
CA LEU A 5 9.37 -22.21 -54.21
C LEU A 5 10.41 -21.07 -54.22
N LYS A 6 11.43 -21.09 -55.08
CA LYS A 6 12.41 -20.01 -55.21
C LYS A 6 11.80 -18.69 -55.66
N ASN A 7 10.88 -18.76 -56.64
CA ASN A 7 10.18 -17.54 -57.12
C ASN A 7 9.20 -16.98 -56.07
N SER A 8 8.58 -17.83 -55.24
CA SER A 8 7.70 -17.39 -54.17
C SER A 8 8.47 -16.69 -53.04
N ILE A 9 9.67 -17.20 -52.69
CA ILE A 9 10.54 -16.62 -51.67
C ILE A 9 11.13 -15.28 -52.17
N PHE A 10 11.51 -15.22 -53.46
CA PHE A 10 12.01 -13.97 -54.05
C PHE A 10 10.93 -12.88 -54.10
N ASN A 11 9.69 -13.22 -54.45
CA ASN A 11 8.58 -12.28 -54.44
C ASN A 11 8.20 -11.83 -53.03
N LEU A 12 8.32 -12.70 -52.02
CA LEU A 12 8.11 -12.36 -50.63
C LEU A 12 9.19 -11.42 -50.07
N GLN A 13 10.45 -11.63 -50.47
CA GLN A 13 11.56 -10.72 -50.12
C GLN A 13 11.46 -9.37 -50.81
N LEU A 14 10.99 -9.34 -52.07
CA LEU A 14 10.74 -8.09 -52.81
C LEU A 14 9.59 -7.31 -52.20
N LEU A 15 8.52 -8.00 -51.77
CA LEU A 15 7.37 -7.40 -51.05
C LEU A 15 7.77 -6.87 -49.67
N LEU A 16 8.63 -7.60 -48.95
CA LEU A 16 9.17 -7.16 -47.67
C LEU A 16 10.10 -5.95 -47.83
N MET A 17 10.94 -5.90 -48.87
CA MET A 17 11.77 -4.74 -49.18
C MET A 17 10.94 -3.51 -49.60
N LEU A 18 9.86 -3.71 -50.35
CA LEU A 18 8.91 -2.63 -50.68
C LEU A 18 8.16 -2.13 -49.46
N LEU A 19 7.71 -3.01 -48.57
CA LEU A 19 7.11 -2.64 -47.28
C LEU A 19 8.10 -1.93 -46.35
N LEU A 20 9.37 -2.38 -46.28
CA LEU A 20 10.40 -1.68 -45.53
C LEU A 20 10.71 -0.29 -46.10
N ASN A 21 10.74 -0.11 -47.45
CA ASN A 21 10.91 1.20 -48.08
C ASN A 21 9.71 2.12 -47.91
N CYS A 22 8.48 1.59 -47.83
CA CYS A 22 7.28 2.39 -47.43
C CYS A 22 7.30 2.80 -45.97
N CYS A 23 7.91 2.02 -45.07
CA CYS A 23 8.11 2.42 -43.67
C CYS A 23 9.24 3.44 -43.47
N PHE A 24 10.19 3.52 -44.41
CA PHE A 24 11.25 4.54 -44.49
C PHE A 24 10.91 5.71 -45.42
N ALA A 25 9.68 5.82 -45.94
CA ALA A 25 9.17 7.11 -46.38
C ALA A 25 9.21 8.00 -45.14
N ALA A 26 10.34 8.68 -44.92
CA ALA A 26 10.51 9.68 -43.92
C ALA A 26 9.27 10.57 -44.01
N THR A 27 8.41 10.55 -43.03
CA THR A 27 7.43 11.61 -42.87
C THR A 27 8.26 12.88 -42.78
N ALA A 28 8.33 13.59 -43.87
CA ALA A 28 8.78 14.97 -43.86
C ALA A 28 7.75 15.69 -42.99
N VAL A 29 7.97 15.66 -41.67
CA VAL A 29 7.18 16.45 -40.74
C VAL A 29 7.48 17.88 -41.15
N ALA A 30 6.51 18.53 -41.76
CA ALA A 30 6.62 19.93 -42.10
C ALA A 30 6.95 20.66 -40.81
N GLN A 31 8.21 21.12 -40.67
CA GLN A 31 8.64 21.83 -39.48
C GLN A 31 8.07 23.25 -39.56
N TYR A 32 7.27 23.60 -38.56
CA TYR A 32 6.77 24.95 -38.40
C TYR A 32 7.89 25.81 -37.84
N GLN A 33 8.25 26.89 -38.53
CA GLN A 33 9.39 27.75 -38.19
C GLN A 33 8.96 28.97 -37.39
N LEU A 34 9.74 29.35 -36.37
CA LEU A 34 9.58 30.62 -35.63
C LEU A 34 10.69 31.56 -36.02
N ARG A 35 10.31 32.70 -36.61
CA ARG A 35 11.20 33.81 -36.96
C ARG A 35 11.06 34.88 -35.88
N ILE A 36 12.15 35.23 -35.21
CA ILE A 36 12.16 36.20 -34.12
C ILE A 36 12.85 37.46 -34.60
N HIS A 37 12.13 38.58 -34.56
CA HIS A 37 12.66 39.90 -34.82
C HIS A 37 12.82 40.64 -33.49
N TYR A 38 14.06 41.03 -33.16
CA TYR A 38 14.38 41.71 -31.91
C TYR A 38 14.25 43.22 -32.13
N LEU A 39 13.37 43.88 -31.35
CA LEU A 39 13.04 45.31 -31.53
C LEU A 39 14.12 46.22 -30.97
N ASP A 40 14.80 45.78 -29.90
CA ASP A 40 15.75 46.61 -29.12
C ASP A 40 17.22 46.15 -29.26
N LYS A 41 17.52 45.25 -30.20
CA LYS A 41 18.88 44.75 -30.44
C LYS A 41 19.39 45.15 -31.81
N ASP A 42 20.67 45.49 -31.86
CA ASP A 42 21.37 45.84 -33.09
C ASP A 42 21.97 44.59 -33.80
N THR A 43 22.64 44.83 -34.92
CA THR A 43 23.26 43.78 -35.75
C THR A 43 24.42 43.06 -35.07
N THR A 44 24.91 43.54 -33.94
CA THR A 44 26.00 42.90 -33.15
C THR A 44 25.47 41.83 -32.20
N PHE A 45 24.18 41.81 -31.91
CA PHE A 45 23.54 40.84 -31.05
C PHE A 45 23.53 39.45 -31.68
N ARG A 46 23.94 38.43 -30.89
CA ARG A 46 23.98 37.04 -31.30
C ARG A 46 22.82 36.24 -30.68
N PRO A 47 21.70 36.01 -31.39
CA PRO A 47 20.52 35.35 -30.86
C PRO A 47 20.79 33.91 -30.39
N GLN A 48 21.83 33.23 -30.91
CA GLN A 48 22.20 31.85 -30.52
C GLN A 48 22.53 31.71 -29.02
N VAL A 49 22.95 32.80 -28.35
CA VAL A 49 23.23 32.82 -26.90
C VAL A 49 21.98 32.49 -26.10
N LEU A 50 20.81 32.92 -26.60
CA LEU A 50 19.54 32.65 -25.93
C LEU A 50 19.08 31.18 -26.04
N LYS A 51 19.60 30.40 -27.02
CA LYS A 51 19.21 29.03 -27.28
C LYS A 51 17.70 28.83 -27.34
N LEU A 52 17.01 29.72 -28.04
CA LEU A 52 15.58 29.65 -28.25
C LEU A 52 15.24 28.59 -29.31
N GLN A 53 14.13 27.92 -29.12
CA GLN A 53 13.63 26.95 -30.09
C GLN A 53 12.97 27.70 -31.25
N THR A 54 13.40 27.41 -32.48
CA THR A 54 12.92 28.08 -33.70
C THR A 54 12.20 27.13 -34.65
N SER A 55 12.12 25.83 -34.31
CA SER A 55 11.51 24.82 -35.16
C SER A 55 10.59 23.93 -34.35
N PHE A 56 9.37 23.70 -34.82
CA PHE A 56 8.29 22.98 -34.13
C PHE A 56 7.61 21.98 -35.07
N THR A 57 6.99 20.96 -34.51
CA THR A 57 6.26 19.95 -35.30
C THR A 57 4.87 20.42 -35.73
N SER A 58 4.34 21.52 -35.12
CA SER A 58 3.04 22.10 -35.48
C SER A 58 2.94 23.57 -35.06
N GLN A 59 2.03 24.31 -35.69
CA GLN A 59 1.69 25.68 -35.31
C GLN A 59 1.25 25.78 -33.84
N LEU A 60 0.45 24.80 -33.35
CA LEU A 60 -0.03 24.80 -31.97
C LEU A 60 1.11 24.71 -30.94
N MET A 61 2.13 23.88 -31.22
CA MET A 61 3.32 23.80 -30.36
C MET A 61 4.15 25.11 -30.38
N CYS A 62 4.21 25.77 -31.52
CA CYS A 62 4.83 27.10 -31.64
C CYS A 62 4.07 28.13 -30.79
N GLN A 63 2.75 28.13 -30.84
CA GLN A 63 1.89 29.02 -30.04
C GLN A 63 2.08 28.81 -28.54
N ASP A 64 2.09 27.55 -28.09
CA ASP A 64 2.33 27.18 -26.67
C ASP A 64 3.73 27.64 -26.23
N TYR A 65 4.75 27.49 -27.08
CA TYR A 65 6.09 27.98 -26.80
C TYR A 65 6.17 29.50 -26.70
N ILE A 66 5.53 30.23 -27.65
CA ILE A 66 5.52 31.70 -27.66
C ILE A 66 4.82 32.25 -26.41
N SER A 67 3.73 31.63 -25.97
CA SER A 67 3.02 32.02 -24.73
C SER A 67 3.88 31.92 -23.48
N LYS A 68 4.84 31.00 -23.44
CA LYS A 68 5.79 30.77 -22.35
C LYS A 68 7.13 31.48 -22.51
N LEU A 69 7.33 32.13 -23.66
CA LEU A 69 8.62 32.74 -24.00
C LEU A 69 9.04 33.89 -23.05
N PRO A 70 8.16 34.81 -22.61
CA PRO A 70 8.54 35.82 -21.63
C PRO A 70 9.01 35.21 -20.30
N GLU A 71 8.34 34.16 -19.81
CA GLU A 71 8.76 33.44 -18.60
C GLU A 71 10.13 32.75 -18.78
N LEU A 72 10.36 32.12 -19.92
CA LEU A 72 11.65 31.51 -20.27
C LEU A 72 12.77 32.56 -20.30
N LEU A 73 12.52 33.74 -20.88
CA LEU A 73 13.49 34.85 -20.94
C LEU A 73 13.76 35.46 -19.57
N ASN A 74 12.75 35.53 -18.71
CA ASN A 74 12.91 35.89 -17.30
C ASN A 74 13.87 34.96 -16.57
N THR A 75 13.85 33.65 -16.85
CA THR A 75 14.79 32.70 -16.23
C THR A 75 16.24 32.92 -16.67
N LYS A 76 16.45 33.69 -17.76
CA LYS A 76 17.75 34.03 -18.35
C LYS A 76 18.20 35.45 -18.02
N GLY A 77 17.50 36.15 -17.12
CA GLY A 77 17.85 37.50 -16.71
C GLY A 77 17.19 38.65 -17.48
N TYR A 78 16.35 38.36 -18.45
CA TYR A 78 15.66 39.38 -19.24
C TYR A 78 14.28 39.69 -18.66
N ALA A 79 14.24 40.43 -17.57
CA ALA A 79 13.02 40.72 -16.82
C ALA A 79 12.00 41.59 -17.58
N ALA A 80 12.46 42.41 -18.51
CA ALA A 80 11.63 43.31 -19.31
C ALA A 80 11.20 42.69 -20.66
N ALA A 81 11.52 41.41 -20.90
CA ALA A 81 11.20 40.77 -22.16
C ALA A 81 9.69 40.69 -22.38
N SER A 82 9.23 41.20 -23.54
CA SER A 82 7.82 41.15 -23.94
C SER A 82 7.67 40.72 -25.41
N VAL A 83 6.57 40.03 -25.66
CA VAL A 83 6.13 39.71 -27.01
C VAL A 83 5.15 40.79 -27.45
N ASP A 84 5.57 41.63 -28.41
CA ASP A 84 4.80 42.82 -28.80
C ASP A 84 3.84 42.52 -29.94
N PHE A 85 4.27 41.73 -30.92
CA PHE A 85 3.43 41.37 -32.07
C PHE A 85 3.73 39.95 -32.58
N ILE A 86 2.70 39.25 -33.06
CA ILE A 86 2.83 37.91 -33.64
C ILE A 86 1.97 37.79 -34.88
N THR A 87 2.58 37.31 -35.96
CA THR A 87 1.87 36.91 -37.19
C THR A 87 2.05 35.41 -37.41
N TYR A 88 0.99 34.73 -37.79
CA TYR A 88 1.00 33.32 -38.12
C TYR A 88 0.72 33.12 -39.61
N ASP A 89 1.58 32.35 -40.27
CA ASP A 89 1.41 31.85 -41.61
C ASP A 89 1.23 30.32 -41.59
N SER A 90 0.99 29.72 -42.73
CA SER A 90 0.80 28.27 -42.87
C SER A 90 2.04 27.45 -42.49
N SER A 91 3.26 27.99 -42.64
CA SER A 91 4.52 27.26 -42.42
C SER A 91 5.46 27.93 -41.40
N PHE A 92 5.21 29.17 -41.01
CA PHE A 92 6.03 29.89 -40.03
C PHE A 92 5.20 30.90 -39.22
N ALA A 93 5.74 31.28 -38.06
CA ALA A 93 5.30 32.47 -37.34
C ALA A 93 6.42 33.49 -37.30
N THR A 94 6.05 34.80 -37.37
CA THR A 94 6.97 35.89 -37.11
C THR A 94 6.60 36.56 -35.80
N LEU A 95 7.60 36.70 -34.93
CA LEU A 95 7.48 37.23 -33.58
C LEU A 95 8.31 38.52 -33.47
N GLU A 96 7.69 39.60 -33.03
CA GLU A 96 8.39 40.80 -32.59
C GLU A 96 8.62 40.73 -31.09
N LEU A 97 9.90 40.68 -30.71
CA LEU A 97 10.34 40.47 -29.34
C LEU A 97 11.14 41.69 -28.86
N TYR A 98 10.62 42.33 -27.82
CA TYR A 98 11.42 43.27 -27.04
C TYR A 98 12.15 42.47 -25.96
N LEU A 99 13.49 42.49 -25.95
CA LEU A 99 14.28 41.65 -25.05
C LEU A 99 14.65 42.39 -23.74
N GLY A 100 14.94 43.66 -23.82
CA GLY A 100 15.44 44.46 -22.72
C GLY A 100 16.91 44.19 -22.41
N ALA A 101 17.39 44.73 -21.31
CA ALA A 101 18.74 44.47 -20.80
C ALA A 101 18.75 43.24 -19.93
N GLU A 102 19.82 42.45 -20.03
CA GLU A 102 20.08 41.32 -19.12
C GLU A 102 20.44 41.86 -17.72
N GLN A 103 19.70 41.45 -16.72
CA GLN A 103 19.93 41.83 -15.34
C GLN A 103 20.65 40.71 -14.60
N ASN A 104 21.69 41.07 -13.85
CA ASN A 104 22.52 40.11 -13.10
C ASN A 104 22.48 40.41 -11.60
N TRP A 105 22.48 39.37 -10.79
CA TRP A 105 22.74 39.52 -9.37
C TRP A 105 24.18 39.92 -9.14
N VAL A 106 24.41 41.01 -8.41
CA VAL A 106 25.69 41.24 -7.75
C VAL A 106 25.75 40.34 -6.52
N GLN A 107 24.75 40.47 -5.66
CA GLN A 107 24.60 39.66 -4.48
C GLN A 107 23.16 39.67 -3.97
N LEU A 108 22.65 38.51 -3.51
CA LEU A 108 21.45 38.41 -2.71
C LEU A 108 21.85 38.04 -1.29
N LYS A 109 21.79 38.99 -0.35
CA LYS A 109 22.03 38.74 1.08
C LYS A 109 20.78 38.20 1.75
N THR A 110 20.92 37.52 2.88
CA THR A 110 19.79 37.03 3.69
C THR A 110 19.82 37.67 5.08
N VAL A 111 18.67 38.14 5.55
CA VAL A 111 18.52 38.75 6.88
C VAL A 111 17.25 38.23 7.56
N GLY A 112 17.33 37.89 8.85
CA GLY A 112 16.18 37.41 9.61
C GLY A 112 15.68 36.00 9.24
N ILE A 113 16.49 35.22 8.50
CA ILE A 113 16.15 33.87 8.07
C ILE A 113 17.05 32.86 8.77
N GLU A 114 16.46 31.88 9.42
CA GLU A 114 17.19 30.80 10.10
C GLU A 114 17.98 29.96 9.10
N LYS A 115 19.18 29.50 9.51
CA LYS A 115 20.05 28.67 8.68
C LYS A 115 19.34 27.42 8.18
N ARG A 116 18.57 26.75 9.04
CA ARG A 116 17.80 25.56 8.70
C ARG A 116 16.73 25.86 7.64
N ALA A 117 16.05 26.99 7.72
CA ALA A 117 15.07 27.40 6.72
C ALA A 117 15.75 27.63 5.36
N LEU A 118 16.93 28.24 5.33
CA LEU A 118 17.71 28.42 4.11
C LEU A 118 18.13 27.08 3.49
N GLU A 119 18.62 26.16 4.30
CA GLU A 119 19.00 24.81 3.85
C GLU A 119 17.81 24.04 3.25
N GLU A 120 16.67 24.03 3.94
CA GLU A 120 15.45 23.35 3.48
C GLU A 120 14.83 24.04 2.24
N SER A 121 15.00 25.35 2.09
CA SER A 121 14.53 26.06 0.89
C SER A 121 15.37 25.78 -0.36
N GLY A 122 16.59 25.25 -0.18
CA GLY A 122 17.54 25.06 -1.26
C GLY A 122 18.28 26.35 -1.67
N TYR A 123 18.24 27.39 -0.81
CA TYR A 123 18.99 28.61 -1.05
C TYR A 123 20.50 28.34 -1.01
N MET A 124 21.22 28.77 -2.04
CA MET A 124 22.67 28.74 -2.10
C MET A 124 23.16 30.10 -2.58
N SER A 125 23.92 30.83 -1.78
CA SER A 125 24.43 32.18 -2.12
C SER A 125 25.16 32.23 -3.46
N LYS A 126 25.90 31.17 -3.83
CA LYS A 126 26.60 31.05 -5.12
C LYS A 126 25.68 31.15 -6.36
N ASN A 127 24.38 30.84 -6.21
CA ASN A 127 23.41 30.93 -7.30
C ASN A 127 22.89 32.36 -7.51
N PHE A 128 23.16 33.25 -6.55
CA PHE A 128 22.71 34.63 -6.51
C PHE A 128 23.88 35.62 -6.42
N SER A 129 25.02 35.27 -7.00
CA SER A 129 26.21 36.09 -7.04
C SER A 129 26.80 36.04 -8.45
N ASN A 130 26.87 37.20 -9.12
CA ASN A 130 27.35 37.34 -10.49
C ASN A 130 26.69 36.36 -11.49
N LYS A 131 25.38 36.17 -11.36
CA LYS A 131 24.56 35.31 -12.21
C LYS A 131 23.35 36.06 -12.76
N PRO A 132 22.85 35.69 -13.94
CA PRO A 132 21.59 36.25 -14.45
C PRO A 132 20.46 36.06 -13.43
N ILE A 133 19.59 37.05 -13.32
CA ILE A 133 18.45 36.98 -12.41
C ILE A 133 17.45 35.96 -12.96
N ASN A 134 17.16 34.97 -12.13
CA ASN A 134 16.09 33.99 -12.39
C ASN A 134 14.96 34.23 -11.39
N PHE A 135 13.92 34.93 -11.79
CA PHE A 135 12.77 35.24 -10.93
C PHE A 135 11.98 34.01 -10.54
N SER A 136 11.87 33.02 -11.42
CA SER A 136 11.20 31.74 -11.09
C SER A 136 11.94 30.97 -9.98
N GLN A 137 13.28 30.96 -10.00
CA GLN A 137 14.10 30.39 -8.93
C GLN A 137 13.92 31.14 -7.61
N LEU A 138 13.89 32.46 -7.66
CA LEU A 138 13.67 33.30 -6.48
C LEU A 138 12.27 33.06 -5.90
N ALA A 139 11.24 33.04 -6.74
CA ALA A 139 9.87 32.73 -6.32
C ALA A 139 9.75 31.36 -5.68
N PHE A 140 10.38 30.35 -6.26
CA PHE A 140 10.44 28.99 -5.71
C PHE A 140 11.10 28.95 -4.32
N ILE A 141 12.21 29.66 -4.12
CA ILE A 141 12.88 29.73 -2.81
C ILE A 141 12.00 30.45 -1.79
N LYS A 142 11.35 31.57 -2.18
CA LYS A 142 10.41 32.30 -1.32
C LYS A 142 9.24 31.39 -0.89
N GLU A 143 8.66 30.67 -1.82
CA GLU A 143 7.59 29.72 -1.54
C GLU A 143 8.04 28.60 -0.57
N ARG A 144 9.23 28.05 -0.77
CA ARG A 144 9.77 27.01 0.13
C ARG A 144 10.07 27.56 1.52
N LEU A 145 10.56 28.78 1.65
CA LEU A 145 10.74 29.47 2.92
C LEU A 145 9.40 29.68 3.64
N LEU A 146 8.38 30.17 2.93
CA LEU A 146 7.03 30.31 3.49
C LEU A 146 6.48 28.96 3.95
N ASN A 147 6.59 27.93 3.13
CA ASN A 147 6.18 26.57 3.50
C ASN A 147 6.92 26.04 4.75
N TYR A 148 8.22 26.34 4.88
CA TYR A 148 8.98 26.02 6.08
C TYR A 148 8.39 26.69 7.31
N TYR A 149 8.15 28.00 7.28
CA TYR A 149 7.59 28.74 8.41
C TYR A 149 6.16 28.28 8.75
N GLU A 150 5.31 28.07 7.76
CA GLU A 150 3.94 27.56 7.95
C GLU A 150 3.90 26.12 8.51
N LYS A 151 4.94 25.33 8.28
CA LYS A 151 5.08 24.00 8.92
C LYS A 151 5.56 24.08 10.36
N ASN A 152 6.25 25.16 10.72
CA ASN A 152 6.89 25.33 12.01
C ASN A 152 6.19 26.35 12.93
N GLY A 153 4.89 26.62 12.70
CA GLY A 153 4.07 27.39 13.64
C GLY A 153 3.86 28.86 13.27
N TYR A 154 4.28 29.30 12.12
CA TYR A 154 4.21 30.70 11.74
C TYR A 154 3.29 30.94 10.51
N PRO A 155 1.95 30.91 10.70
CA PRO A 155 1.00 31.07 9.59
C PRO A 155 1.02 32.44 8.90
N PHE A 156 1.54 33.45 9.57
CA PHE A 156 1.61 34.84 9.07
C PHE A 156 3.03 35.26 8.69
N ALA A 157 3.92 34.27 8.48
CA ALA A 157 5.26 34.60 8.01
C ALA A 157 5.22 35.27 6.64
N ALA A 158 6.07 36.26 6.46
CA ALA A 158 6.25 36.95 5.18
C ALA A 158 7.71 36.85 4.75
N VAL A 159 7.94 36.57 3.45
CA VAL A 159 9.26 36.53 2.83
C VAL A 159 9.28 37.50 1.66
N PHE A 160 10.16 38.48 1.70
CA PHE A 160 10.20 39.58 0.74
C PHE A 160 11.63 39.98 0.43
N LEU A 161 11.78 40.69 -0.69
CA LEU A 161 13.02 41.39 -1.01
C LEU A 161 12.97 42.79 -0.40
N ASP A 162 14.06 43.16 0.24
CA ASP A 162 14.29 44.47 0.81
C ASP A 162 15.57 45.10 0.21
N SER A 163 15.69 46.43 0.33
CA SER A 163 16.90 47.19 -0.05
C SER A 163 17.37 46.87 -1.47
N ILE A 164 16.44 46.88 -2.43
CA ILE A 164 16.75 46.61 -3.83
C ILE A 164 17.46 47.82 -4.45
N VAL A 165 18.70 47.62 -4.89
CA VAL A 165 19.51 48.64 -5.58
C VAL A 165 19.89 48.09 -6.94
N ILE A 166 19.47 48.79 -7.99
CA ILE A 166 19.78 48.49 -9.39
C ILE A 166 20.72 49.59 -9.93
N LYS A 167 21.92 49.18 -10.37
CA LYS A 167 22.91 50.05 -11.00
C LYS A 167 23.54 49.32 -12.19
N ASP A 168 23.50 49.90 -13.38
CA ASP A 168 24.12 49.37 -14.60
C ASP A 168 23.72 47.91 -14.89
N ASN A 169 22.41 47.59 -14.77
CA ASN A 169 21.81 46.24 -14.88
C ASN A 169 22.28 45.22 -13.80
N ALA A 170 23.03 45.68 -12.83
CA ALA A 170 23.48 44.89 -11.69
C ALA A 170 22.54 45.11 -10.48
N VAL A 171 22.03 44.03 -9.89
CA VAL A 171 21.02 44.07 -8.81
C VAL A 171 21.63 43.56 -7.52
N ASN A 172 21.56 44.41 -6.49
CA ASN A 172 21.77 44.00 -5.09
C ASN A 172 20.42 43.98 -4.38
N ALA A 173 20.15 42.96 -3.59
CA ALA A 173 18.95 42.90 -2.77
C ALA A 173 19.21 42.12 -1.49
N VAL A 174 18.31 42.26 -0.53
CA VAL A 174 18.28 41.50 0.72
C VAL A 174 17.01 40.64 0.72
N LEU A 175 17.15 39.34 0.85
CA LEU A 175 16.04 38.45 1.10
C LEU A 175 15.77 38.43 2.61
N SER A 176 14.64 38.95 3.02
CA SER A 176 14.25 39.09 4.43
C SER A 176 13.03 38.25 4.74
N ALA A 177 12.94 37.81 5.97
CA ALA A 177 11.74 37.13 6.48
C ALA A 177 11.34 37.72 7.84
N THR A 178 10.02 37.82 8.03
CA THR A 178 9.40 38.09 9.32
C THR A 178 8.47 36.92 9.64
N THR A 179 8.64 36.30 10.81
CA THR A 179 7.89 35.09 11.18
C THR A 179 6.50 35.43 11.75
N GLY A 180 6.37 36.59 12.40
CA GLY A 180 5.20 36.87 13.25
C GLY A 180 5.22 36.00 14.53
N PRO A 181 4.11 35.95 15.27
CA PRO A 181 3.98 35.14 16.48
C PRO A 181 3.87 33.65 16.18
N LEU A 182 4.33 32.82 17.12
CA LEU A 182 4.16 31.36 17.07
C LEU A 182 2.72 30.99 17.44
N TYR A 183 2.06 30.22 16.59
CA TYR A 183 0.68 29.76 16.79
C TYR A 183 0.60 28.31 17.25
N HIS A 184 -0.40 28.04 18.09
CA HIS A 184 -0.69 26.70 18.62
C HIS A 184 -2.14 26.30 18.30
N ILE A 185 -2.40 25.00 18.22
CA ILE A 185 -3.76 24.45 18.13
C ILE A 185 -4.21 24.11 19.54
N ASP A 186 -5.12 24.92 20.10
CA ASP A 186 -5.59 24.78 21.48
C ASP A 186 -6.59 23.65 21.64
N SER A 187 -7.45 23.48 20.65
CA SER A 187 -8.46 22.42 20.68
C SER A 187 -9.02 22.08 19.30
N ILE A 188 -9.62 20.90 19.22
CA ILE A 188 -10.48 20.50 18.11
C ILE A 188 -11.92 20.59 18.59
N ARG A 189 -12.80 21.29 17.86
CA ARG A 189 -14.23 21.35 18.12
C ARG A 189 -14.97 20.52 17.10
N ILE A 190 -15.81 19.60 17.57
CA ILE A 190 -16.62 18.73 16.73
C ILE A 190 -18.02 19.31 16.63
N ASN A 191 -18.44 19.67 15.42
CA ASN A 191 -19.78 20.13 15.10
C ASN A 191 -20.49 18.99 14.35
N GLY A 192 -21.66 18.56 14.88
CA GLY A 192 -22.46 17.48 14.27
C GLY A 192 -22.93 16.44 15.28
N LYS A 193 -23.59 15.39 14.78
CA LYS A 193 -24.25 14.37 15.62
C LYS A 193 -23.40 13.13 15.91
N ILE A 194 -22.12 13.14 15.52
CA ILE A 194 -21.24 11.99 15.73
C ILE A 194 -20.82 11.88 17.20
N LYS A 195 -20.80 10.65 17.71
CA LYS A 195 -20.17 10.34 19.00
C LYS A 195 -18.74 9.87 18.71
N ILE A 196 -17.77 10.75 18.98
CA ILE A 196 -16.34 10.43 18.84
C ILE A 196 -15.56 11.24 19.88
N ALA A 197 -14.62 10.60 20.54
CA ALA A 197 -13.79 11.25 21.55
C ALA A 197 -12.84 12.26 20.89
N ASN A 198 -12.82 13.47 21.44
CA ASN A 198 -11.96 14.53 20.94
C ASN A 198 -10.49 14.15 21.01
N ASN A 199 -10.10 13.46 22.08
CA ASN A 199 -8.75 12.92 22.25
C ASN A 199 -8.34 11.95 21.12
N PHE A 200 -9.27 11.08 20.68
CA PHE A 200 -9.02 10.20 19.54
C PHE A 200 -8.70 11.02 18.28
N LEU A 201 -9.52 12.02 17.93
CA LEU A 201 -9.30 12.84 16.74
C LEU A 201 -8.02 13.66 16.83
N GLN A 202 -7.68 14.21 18.00
CA GLN A 202 -6.45 14.94 18.22
C GLN A 202 -5.21 14.09 17.91
N HIS A 203 -5.16 12.88 18.44
CA HIS A 203 -4.07 11.95 18.18
C HIS A 203 -4.07 11.44 16.74
N TYR A 204 -5.24 11.08 16.21
CA TYR A 204 -5.39 10.58 14.85
C TYR A 204 -4.95 11.60 13.79
N LEU A 205 -5.33 12.86 13.96
CA LEU A 205 -4.92 13.95 13.08
C LEU A 205 -3.47 14.42 13.34
N GLY A 206 -2.86 13.97 14.43
CA GLY A 206 -1.51 14.36 14.85
C GLY A 206 -1.43 15.80 15.32
N MET A 207 -2.53 16.32 15.89
CA MET A 207 -2.69 17.67 16.42
C MET A 207 -3.23 17.62 17.86
N PRO A 208 -2.45 17.10 18.84
CA PRO A 208 -2.84 17.12 20.23
C PRO A 208 -2.97 18.57 20.74
N LYS A 209 -3.74 18.75 21.82
CA LYS A 209 -3.93 20.06 22.44
C LYS A 209 -2.59 20.76 22.71
N GLY A 210 -2.47 22.02 22.30
CA GLY A 210 -1.26 22.83 22.45
C GLY A 210 -0.15 22.51 21.43
N SER A 211 -0.42 21.66 20.44
CA SER A 211 0.55 21.40 19.36
C SER A 211 0.78 22.65 18.51
N ILE A 212 1.99 22.80 18.01
CA ILE A 212 2.38 23.90 17.13
C ILE A 212 1.54 23.82 15.83
N TYR A 213 1.07 24.97 15.36
CA TYR A 213 0.41 25.11 14.05
C TYR A 213 1.26 24.47 12.94
N ASN A 214 0.62 23.72 12.06
CA ASN A 214 1.29 23.11 10.93
C ASN A 214 0.33 23.02 9.73
N LYS A 215 0.58 23.82 8.71
CA LYS A 215 -0.26 23.91 7.49
C LYS A 215 -0.37 22.57 6.76
N GLU A 216 0.71 21.80 6.70
CA GLU A 216 0.70 20.52 6.01
C GLU A 216 -0.24 19.52 6.69
N LYS A 217 -0.24 19.47 8.04
CA LYS A 217 -1.19 18.64 8.78
C LYS A 217 -2.63 19.10 8.59
N LEU A 218 -2.86 20.42 8.59
CA LEU A 218 -4.20 20.98 8.35
C LEU A 218 -4.72 20.63 6.96
N ASN A 219 -3.89 20.73 5.93
CA ASN A 219 -4.25 20.35 4.56
C ASN A 219 -4.56 18.85 4.41
N GLN A 220 -4.08 18.02 5.35
CA GLN A 220 -4.33 16.59 5.35
C GLN A 220 -5.58 16.20 6.15
N VAL A 221 -6.21 17.12 6.88
CA VAL A 221 -7.35 16.82 7.78
C VAL A 221 -8.47 16.11 7.05
N SER A 222 -9.00 16.68 5.98
CA SER A 222 -10.11 16.09 5.22
C SER A 222 -9.73 14.72 4.64
N LYS A 223 -8.49 14.57 4.14
CA LYS A 223 -8.00 13.28 3.64
C LYS A 223 -7.96 12.23 4.75
N ARG A 224 -7.45 12.57 5.95
CA ARG A 224 -7.41 11.66 7.09
C ARG A 224 -8.80 11.32 7.60
N LEU A 225 -9.72 12.29 7.65
CA LEU A 225 -11.10 12.03 8.04
C LEU A 225 -11.79 11.05 7.09
N LEU A 226 -11.53 11.13 5.78
CA LEU A 226 -12.04 10.17 4.78
C LEU A 226 -11.53 8.73 4.99
N GLU A 227 -10.39 8.54 5.66
CA GLU A 227 -9.86 7.21 5.99
C GLU A 227 -10.64 6.53 7.13
N LEU A 228 -11.39 7.30 7.93
CA LEU A 228 -12.22 6.78 9.01
C LEU A 228 -13.59 6.34 8.46
N PRO A 229 -13.88 5.04 8.45
CA PRO A 229 -15.08 4.54 7.77
C PRO A 229 -16.40 4.90 8.46
N TYR A 230 -16.34 5.30 9.73
CA TYR A 230 -17.50 5.55 10.59
C TYR A 230 -17.91 7.03 10.69
N LEU A 231 -17.23 7.89 9.94
CA LEU A 231 -17.60 9.30 9.85
C LEU A 231 -17.57 9.83 8.42
N GLN A 232 -18.26 10.94 8.23
CA GLN A 232 -18.28 11.69 7.00
C GLN A 232 -18.15 13.19 7.32
N GLU A 233 -17.26 13.87 6.61
CA GLU A 233 -17.15 15.32 6.65
C GLU A 233 -18.30 15.94 5.83
N GLN A 234 -19.04 16.89 6.43
CA GLN A 234 -20.15 17.58 5.78
C GLN A 234 -19.67 18.79 4.97
N GLN A 235 -18.70 19.50 5.51
CA GLN A 235 -18.03 20.64 4.87
C GLN A 235 -16.58 20.67 5.33
N PRO A 236 -15.69 21.31 4.57
CA PRO A 236 -14.27 21.44 4.92
C PRO A 236 -14.09 21.99 6.32
N SER A 237 -13.05 21.50 7.00
CA SER A 237 -12.65 21.98 8.33
C SER A 237 -12.20 23.43 8.27
N GLU A 238 -12.48 24.18 9.33
CA GLU A 238 -12.13 25.60 9.47
C GLU A 238 -11.21 25.79 10.67
N LEU A 239 -10.17 26.61 10.49
CA LEU A 239 -9.29 27.00 11.57
C LEU A 239 -9.66 28.43 12.04
N MET A 240 -10.14 28.55 13.26
CA MET A 240 -10.43 29.82 13.91
C MET A 240 -9.19 30.27 14.70
N MET A 241 -8.61 31.39 14.34
CA MET A 241 -7.46 31.99 15.02
C MET A 241 -7.95 32.89 16.18
N LEU A 242 -7.36 32.70 17.37
CA LEU A 242 -7.71 33.43 18.61
C LEU A 242 -6.41 33.84 19.34
N GLY A 243 -6.04 35.12 19.23
CA GLY A 243 -4.73 35.56 19.75
C GLY A 243 -3.58 34.79 19.08
N THR A 244 -2.78 34.08 19.88
CA THR A 244 -1.72 33.16 19.39
C THR A 244 -2.16 31.68 19.38
N GLY A 245 -3.40 31.39 19.80
CA GLY A 245 -4.01 30.07 19.76
C GLY A 245 -4.97 29.90 18.59
N SER A 246 -5.43 28.68 18.40
CA SER A 246 -6.42 28.37 17.36
C SER A 246 -7.31 27.19 17.71
N ILE A 247 -8.52 27.20 17.17
CA ILE A 247 -9.50 26.12 17.30
C ILE A 247 -9.77 25.54 15.91
N LEU A 248 -9.56 24.25 15.75
CA LEU A 248 -9.92 23.54 14.53
C LEU A 248 -11.38 23.05 14.64
N ASN A 249 -12.28 23.64 13.86
CA ASN A 249 -13.67 23.22 13.75
C ASN A 249 -13.82 22.12 12.71
N LEU A 250 -14.35 20.98 13.12
CA LEU A 250 -14.68 19.84 12.28
C LEU A 250 -16.18 19.66 12.19
N TYR A 251 -16.72 19.51 11.00
CA TYR A 251 -18.15 19.33 10.73
C TYR A 251 -18.42 17.89 10.31
N LEU A 252 -18.79 17.05 11.28
CA LEU A 252 -18.80 15.61 11.14
C LEU A 252 -20.19 15.00 11.32
N GLN A 253 -20.51 14.01 10.48
CA GLN A 253 -21.69 13.15 10.67
C GLN A 253 -21.30 11.69 10.80
N PRO A 254 -22.12 10.88 11.52
CA PRO A 254 -21.91 9.44 11.57
C PRO A 254 -22.18 8.81 10.19
N LYS A 255 -21.31 7.89 9.81
CA LYS A 255 -21.47 7.03 8.63
C LYS A 255 -21.57 5.58 9.09
N ARG A 256 -22.48 4.82 8.51
CA ARG A 256 -22.62 3.40 8.81
C ARG A 256 -21.36 2.66 8.38
N SER A 257 -20.73 1.94 9.30
CA SER A 257 -19.45 1.24 9.05
C SER A 257 -19.30 -0.05 9.84
N SER A 258 -20.16 -0.26 10.80
CA SER A 258 -20.26 -1.53 11.49
C SER A 258 -20.87 -2.56 10.56
N GLN A 259 -20.33 -3.78 10.56
CA GLN A 259 -20.70 -4.84 9.63
C GLN A 259 -21.19 -6.05 10.40
N VAL A 260 -22.30 -6.60 9.96
CA VAL A 260 -22.82 -7.89 10.43
C VAL A 260 -23.07 -8.75 9.19
N ASN A 261 -22.31 -9.81 9.03
CA ASN A 261 -22.45 -10.73 7.91
C ASN A 261 -22.92 -12.08 8.40
N PHE A 262 -23.90 -12.62 7.72
CA PHE A 262 -24.38 -13.98 7.91
C PHE A 262 -24.30 -14.72 6.60
N LEU A 263 -23.60 -15.83 6.58
CA LEU A 263 -23.63 -16.79 5.51
C LEU A 263 -24.04 -18.14 6.09
N ILE A 264 -25.10 -18.72 5.56
CA ILE A 264 -25.50 -20.09 5.85
C ILE A 264 -25.47 -20.84 4.54
N GLY A 265 -24.73 -21.93 4.50
CA GLY A 265 -24.61 -22.80 3.35
C GLY A 265 -24.88 -24.26 3.74
N PHE A 266 -25.14 -25.06 2.73
CA PHE A 266 -25.30 -26.50 2.89
C PHE A 266 -24.29 -27.19 1.99
N LEU A 267 -23.50 -28.09 2.55
CA LEU A 267 -22.70 -29.03 1.77
C LEU A 267 -23.55 -30.25 1.44
N PRO A 268 -23.52 -30.73 0.19
CA PRO A 268 -24.20 -31.97 -0.18
C PRO A 268 -23.78 -33.11 0.73
N ALA A 269 -24.68 -34.06 0.94
CA ALA A 269 -24.33 -35.29 1.65
C ALA A 269 -23.18 -35.99 0.92
N SER A 270 -22.06 -36.20 1.60
CA SER A 270 -20.97 -37.03 1.07
C SER A 270 -21.29 -38.49 1.30
N ASP A 271 -20.75 -39.37 0.46
CA ASP A 271 -20.89 -40.86 0.63
C ASP A 271 -20.43 -41.32 2.00
N ALA A 272 -19.52 -40.58 2.66
CA ALA A 272 -19.01 -40.89 3.99
C ALA A 272 -19.95 -40.49 5.13
N THR A 273 -20.87 -39.52 4.92
CA THR A 273 -21.69 -38.98 6.04
C THR A 273 -23.19 -39.19 5.84
N GLY A 274 -23.66 -39.39 4.62
CA GLY A 274 -25.07 -39.61 4.28
C GLY A 274 -26.03 -38.49 4.69
N LYS A 275 -25.53 -37.36 5.24
CA LYS A 275 -26.33 -36.27 5.78
C LYS A 275 -25.91 -34.92 5.19
N LEU A 276 -26.90 -34.10 4.91
CA LEU A 276 -26.71 -32.68 4.58
C LEU A 276 -25.99 -31.98 5.74
N GLN A 277 -24.95 -31.21 5.42
CA GLN A 277 -24.15 -30.53 6.42
C GLN A 277 -24.35 -29.03 6.34
N LEU A 278 -24.63 -28.45 7.50
CA LEU A 278 -24.73 -27.00 7.64
C LEU A 278 -23.32 -26.40 7.72
N THR A 279 -23.05 -25.43 6.86
CA THR A 279 -21.89 -24.54 6.96
C THR A 279 -22.38 -23.14 7.29
N GLY A 280 -21.54 -22.37 7.96
CA GLY A 280 -21.89 -21.01 8.33
C GLY A 280 -20.67 -20.12 8.54
N ASP A 281 -20.88 -18.83 8.30
CA ASP A 281 -19.95 -17.76 8.64
C ASP A 281 -20.76 -16.61 9.25
N VAL A 282 -20.36 -16.19 10.45
CA VAL A 282 -20.92 -15.03 11.14
C VAL A 282 -19.76 -14.08 11.41
N ASN A 283 -19.80 -12.93 10.79
CA ASN A 283 -18.79 -11.89 10.98
C ASN A 283 -19.45 -10.63 11.52
N LEU A 284 -19.06 -10.22 12.72
CA LEU A 284 -19.43 -8.97 13.35
C LEU A 284 -18.19 -8.09 13.44
N ASN A 285 -18.23 -6.92 12.82
CA ASN A 285 -17.16 -5.93 12.86
C ASN A 285 -17.75 -4.58 13.26
N LEU A 286 -17.64 -4.25 14.52
CA LEU A 286 -18.14 -2.99 15.07
C LEU A 286 -17.01 -1.97 15.15
N LYS A 287 -17.26 -0.78 14.61
CA LYS A 287 -16.28 0.32 14.58
C LYS A 287 -16.85 1.55 15.27
N ASN A 288 -16.06 2.10 16.19
CA ASN A 288 -16.41 3.32 16.93
C ASN A 288 -17.79 3.26 17.62
N THR A 289 -18.20 2.11 18.09
CA THR A 289 -19.51 1.92 18.76
C THR A 289 -19.53 2.63 20.13
N LEU A 290 -18.40 2.63 20.83
CA LEU A 290 -18.20 3.30 22.11
C LEU A 290 -17.80 4.78 21.92
N GLY A 291 -17.47 5.19 20.69
CA GLY A 291 -17.09 6.58 20.39
C GLY A 291 -15.61 6.89 20.65
N THR A 292 -14.76 5.91 20.80
CA THR A 292 -13.32 6.09 21.10
C THR A 292 -12.42 5.67 19.94
N GLY A 293 -13.00 5.38 18.77
CA GLY A 293 -12.29 4.91 17.59
C GLY A 293 -11.94 3.43 17.63
N GLU A 294 -12.51 2.69 18.56
CA GLU A 294 -12.25 1.27 18.77
C GLU A 294 -12.82 0.39 17.66
N THR A 295 -12.28 -0.83 17.57
CA THR A 295 -12.80 -1.89 16.71
C THR A 295 -13.05 -3.15 17.53
N ILE A 296 -14.24 -3.73 17.41
CA ILE A 296 -14.64 -4.98 18.03
C ILE A 296 -14.92 -5.97 16.91
N LEU A 297 -14.23 -7.11 16.94
CA LEU A 297 -14.35 -8.19 15.97
C LEU A 297 -14.88 -9.45 16.64
N LEU A 298 -15.86 -10.08 16.02
CA LEU A 298 -16.27 -11.44 16.32
C LEU A 298 -16.49 -12.14 14.98
N ASN A 299 -15.73 -13.18 14.74
CA ASN A 299 -15.87 -14.03 13.56
C ASN A 299 -16.04 -15.47 13.98
N TRP A 300 -17.15 -16.07 13.62
CA TRP A 300 -17.38 -17.49 13.76
C TRP A 300 -17.54 -18.11 12.38
N GLN A 301 -16.79 -19.19 12.11
CA GLN A 301 -16.78 -19.88 10.84
C GLN A 301 -16.88 -21.39 11.03
N GLN A 302 -17.66 -22.04 10.20
CA GLN A 302 -17.68 -23.47 10.01
C GLN A 302 -17.73 -23.80 8.51
N LEU A 303 -16.61 -23.61 7.82
CA LEU A 303 -16.48 -23.82 6.38
C LEU A 303 -16.12 -25.26 6.02
N GLN A 304 -15.48 -25.97 6.94
CA GLN A 304 -15.13 -27.38 6.79
C GLN A 304 -15.93 -28.22 7.79
N LEU A 305 -16.11 -29.48 7.42
CA LEU A 305 -16.80 -30.44 8.25
C LEU A 305 -16.19 -30.53 9.66
N LYS A 306 -17.03 -30.37 10.69
CA LYS A 306 -16.63 -30.46 12.11
C LYS A 306 -15.43 -29.59 12.51
N SER A 307 -15.14 -28.52 11.74
CA SER A 307 -13.97 -27.66 11.96
C SER A 307 -14.38 -26.20 12.19
N PRO A 308 -15.10 -25.89 13.30
CA PRO A 308 -15.47 -24.54 13.64
C PRO A 308 -14.25 -23.73 14.10
N ARG A 309 -14.26 -22.45 13.78
CA ARG A 309 -13.33 -21.43 14.25
C ARG A 309 -14.10 -20.26 14.84
N LEU A 310 -13.67 -19.75 15.97
CA LEU A 310 -14.14 -18.50 16.57
C LEU A 310 -12.95 -17.58 16.78
N ASN A 311 -13.02 -16.39 16.21
CA ASN A 311 -12.05 -15.33 16.44
C ASN A 311 -12.73 -14.13 17.10
N ILE A 312 -12.17 -13.63 18.19
CA ILE A 312 -12.62 -12.43 18.89
C ILE A 312 -11.45 -11.46 18.90
N GLY A 313 -11.70 -10.20 18.53
CA GLY A 313 -10.71 -9.14 18.54
C GLY A 313 -11.24 -7.87 19.17
N PHE A 314 -10.38 -7.15 19.87
CA PHE A 314 -10.64 -5.82 20.41
C PHE A 314 -9.41 -4.96 20.20
N GLN A 315 -9.60 -3.79 19.58
CA GLN A 315 -8.56 -2.82 19.35
C GLN A 315 -9.01 -1.47 19.86
N GLN A 316 -8.24 -0.89 20.76
CA GLN A 316 -8.46 0.44 21.32
C GLN A 316 -7.26 1.33 20.97
N PRO A 317 -7.39 2.28 20.04
CA PRO A 317 -6.32 3.23 19.76
C PRO A 317 -6.23 4.30 20.86
N TYR A 318 -5.06 4.89 21.00
CA TYR A 318 -4.80 6.10 21.82
C TYR A 318 -5.25 6.01 23.28
N ILE A 319 -4.75 5.01 24.01
CA ILE A 319 -5.01 4.87 25.45
C ILE A 319 -4.22 5.90 26.26
N PHE A 320 -4.75 6.35 27.40
CA PHE A 320 -4.10 7.25 28.37
C PHE A 320 -3.52 8.54 27.77
N ASN A 321 -4.21 9.14 26.80
CA ASN A 321 -3.75 10.33 26.07
C ASN A 321 -2.36 10.16 25.42
N SER A 322 -2.04 8.94 25.02
CA SER A 322 -0.77 8.59 24.40
C SER A 322 -0.97 8.16 22.95
N PRO A 323 0.09 8.14 22.12
CA PRO A 323 0.02 7.61 20.75
C PRO A 323 -0.08 6.09 20.70
N PHE A 324 -0.13 5.42 21.85
CA PHE A 324 -0.22 3.96 21.95
C PHE A 324 -1.67 3.48 22.03
N GLY A 325 -1.93 2.36 21.41
CA GLY A 325 -3.19 1.61 21.49
C GLY A 325 -2.98 0.23 22.08
N VAL A 326 -4.08 -0.42 22.48
CA VAL A 326 -4.09 -1.83 22.91
C VAL A 326 -4.83 -2.66 21.87
N ASP A 327 -4.30 -3.83 21.60
CA ASP A 327 -4.85 -4.83 20.69
C ASP A 327 -4.93 -6.16 21.42
N PHE A 328 -6.11 -6.73 21.44
CA PHE A 328 -6.37 -8.07 22.00
C PHE A 328 -7.00 -8.94 20.92
N SER A 329 -6.54 -10.17 20.78
CA SER A 329 -7.21 -11.18 19.96
C SER A 329 -7.19 -12.54 20.61
N PHE A 330 -8.29 -13.26 20.41
CA PHE A 330 -8.47 -14.63 20.84
C PHE A 330 -9.03 -15.45 19.70
N ASP A 331 -8.37 -16.55 19.36
CA ASP A 331 -8.78 -17.47 18.31
C ASP A 331 -8.87 -18.89 18.86
N ILE A 332 -10.00 -19.54 18.64
CA ILE A 332 -10.19 -20.96 18.92
C ILE A 332 -10.55 -21.65 17.62
N PHE A 333 -9.79 -22.66 17.27
CA PHE A 333 -9.98 -23.45 16.07
C PHE A 333 -10.01 -24.95 16.42
N LYS A 334 -11.09 -25.62 16.09
CA LYS A 334 -11.17 -27.07 16.14
C LYS A 334 -10.94 -27.63 14.74
N LYS A 335 -10.01 -28.55 14.59
CA LYS A 335 -9.77 -29.25 13.33
C LYS A 335 -10.36 -30.66 13.40
N ASP A 336 -11.57 -30.79 12.84
CA ASP A 336 -12.32 -32.07 12.82
C ASP A 336 -12.32 -32.76 14.19
N SER A 337 -11.96 -34.03 14.21
CA SER A 337 -11.74 -34.81 15.43
C SER A 337 -10.26 -34.91 15.87
N ALA A 338 -9.36 -34.15 15.18
CA ALA A 338 -7.92 -34.27 15.38
C ALA A 338 -7.42 -33.44 16.58
N PHE A 339 -7.69 -32.14 16.61
CA PHE A 339 -7.18 -31.24 17.65
C PHE A 339 -8.00 -29.97 17.81
N VAL A 340 -7.81 -29.30 18.95
CA VAL A 340 -8.28 -27.93 19.21
C VAL A 340 -7.05 -27.02 19.41
N GLN A 341 -7.04 -25.89 18.75
CA GLN A 341 -6.01 -24.87 18.89
C GLN A 341 -6.62 -23.60 19.53
N LEU A 342 -5.99 -23.11 20.58
CA LEU A 342 -6.30 -21.85 21.25
C LEU A 342 -5.14 -20.89 21.03
N ASN A 343 -5.43 -19.67 20.64
CA ASN A 343 -4.44 -18.64 20.44
C ASN A 343 -4.94 -17.33 21.06
N ALA A 344 -4.24 -16.82 22.06
CA ALA A 344 -4.52 -15.55 22.71
C ALA A 344 -3.35 -14.61 22.50
N GLN A 345 -3.62 -13.36 22.11
CA GLN A 345 -2.62 -12.34 21.85
C GLN A 345 -3.03 -11.04 22.53
N LEU A 346 -2.07 -10.41 23.19
CA LEU A 346 -2.21 -9.06 23.74
C LEU A 346 -1.03 -8.21 23.25
N GLY A 347 -1.32 -7.06 22.68
CA GLY A 347 -0.32 -6.19 22.08
C GLY A 347 -0.51 -4.71 22.40
N VAL A 348 0.58 -3.98 22.28
CA VAL A 348 0.60 -2.52 22.28
C VAL A 348 0.90 -2.06 20.87
N GLN A 349 0.02 -1.25 20.31
CA GLN A 349 0.12 -0.70 18.98
C GLN A 349 0.60 0.75 19.04
N TYR A 350 1.46 1.14 18.10
CA TYR A 350 1.88 2.51 17.88
C TYR A 350 1.58 2.88 16.42
N LEU A 351 0.82 3.96 16.23
CA LEU A 351 0.54 4.50 14.91
C LEU A 351 1.63 5.50 14.53
N LEU A 352 2.59 5.06 13.70
CA LEU A 352 3.69 5.90 13.19
C LEU A 352 3.17 7.00 12.27
N SER A 353 2.16 6.68 11.44
CA SER A 353 1.46 7.61 10.55
C SER A 353 0.09 7.02 10.17
N ALA A 354 -0.69 7.73 9.37
CA ALA A 354 -1.95 7.21 8.82
C ALA A 354 -1.77 5.94 7.95
N SER A 355 -0.57 5.76 7.39
CA SER A 355 -0.21 4.63 6.52
C SER A 355 0.71 3.60 7.17
N GLN A 356 1.13 3.80 8.43
CA GLN A 356 2.11 2.94 9.09
C GLN A 356 1.75 2.69 10.54
N SER A 357 1.74 1.43 10.92
CA SER A 357 1.58 1.03 12.32
C SER A 357 2.56 -0.07 12.69
N GLY A 358 3.01 -0.04 13.93
CA GLY A 358 3.81 -1.08 14.55
C GLY A 358 3.11 -1.60 15.79
N LYS A 359 3.20 -2.90 16.04
CA LYS A 359 2.64 -3.54 17.24
C LYS A 359 3.67 -4.48 17.83
N LEU A 360 3.88 -4.36 19.13
CA LEU A 360 4.60 -5.34 19.95
C LEU A 360 3.57 -6.16 20.72
N PHE A 361 3.67 -7.49 20.72
CA PHE A 361 2.69 -8.33 21.35
C PHE A 361 3.29 -9.56 22.02
N ILE A 362 2.54 -10.08 23.00
CA ILE A 362 2.76 -11.40 23.60
C ILE A 362 1.64 -12.32 23.10
N GLN A 363 1.98 -13.55 22.75
CA GLN A 363 1.06 -14.54 22.25
C GLN A 363 1.22 -15.84 23.03
N LYS A 364 0.10 -16.40 23.48
CA LYS A 364 0.00 -17.76 24.02
C LYS A 364 -0.76 -18.63 23.03
N GLN A 365 -0.14 -19.70 22.58
CA GLN A 365 -0.73 -20.67 21.67
C GLN A 365 -0.72 -22.05 22.34
N ASN A 366 -1.88 -22.71 22.38
CA ASN A 366 -2.01 -24.08 22.86
C ASN A 366 -2.70 -24.90 21.78
N THR A 367 -2.22 -26.10 21.56
CA THR A 367 -2.89 -27.10 20.72
C THR A 367 -3.07 -28.38 21.56
N PHE A 368 -4.31 -28.86 21.64
CA PHE A 368 -4.70 -30.03 22.37
C PHE A 368 -5.22 -31.10 21.42
N LEU A 369 -4.62 -32.26 21.44
CA LEU A 369 -5.15 -33.41 20.71
C LEU A 369 -6.49 -33.86 21.31
N LEU A 370 -7.41 -34.24 20.45
CA LEU A 370 -8.62 -34.94 20.89
C LEU A 370 -8.34 -36.43 20.92
N SER A 371 -8.88 -37.16 21.88
CA SER A 371 -8.62 -38.62 22.01
C SER A 371 -8.97 -39.38 20.73
N SER A 372 -10.01 -38.94 20.02
CA SER A 372 -10.37 -39.47 18.70
C SER A 372 -9.40 -39.10 17.57
N GLY A 373 -8.47 -38.17 17.81
CA GLY A 373 -7.45 -37.73 16.86
C GLY A 373 -6.13 -38.49 16.97
N ILE A 374 -6.01 -39.40 17.95
CA ILE A 374 -4.83 -40.25 18.16
C ILE A 374 -5.17 -41.65 17.69
N ASP A 375 -4.57 -42.06 16.58
CA ASP A 375 -4.63 -43.47 16.16
C ASP A 375 -3.65 -44.30 16.98
N THR A 376 -4.12 -44.86 18.11
CA THR A 376 -3.32 -45.69 19.01
C THR A 376 -2.86 -46.98 18.35
N ASN A 377 -3.63 -47.54 17.40
CA ASN A 377 -3.23 -48.74 16.66
C ASN A 377 -2.05 -48.45 15.74
N LEU A 378 -2.06 -47.28 15.06
CA LEU A 378 -0.94 -46.82 14.25
C LEU A 378 0.32 -46.60 15.13
N VAL A 379 0.16 -45.95 16.30
CA VAL A 379 1.26 -45.78 17.27
C VAL A 379 1.84 -47.12 17.72
N LYS A 380 0.99 -48.12 18.03
CA LYS A 380 1.43 -49.47 18.38
C LYS A 380 2.18 -50.17 17.24
N ALA A 381 1.66 -50.05 16.01
CA ALA A 381 2.25 -50.70 14.84
C ALA A 381 3.58 -50.07 14.43
N THR A 382 3.66 -48.73 14.43
CA THR A 382 4.84 -48.00 13.94
C THR A 382 5.88 -47.70 15.01
N LYS A 383 5.50 -47.76 16.29
CA LYS A 383 6.32 -47.30 17.44
C LYS A 383 6.85 -45.87 17.23
N MET A 384 5.97 -44.97 16.68
CA MET A 384 6.27 -43.59 16.43
C MET A 384 5.19 -42.67 17.03
N LEU A 385 5.60 -41.45 17.39
CA LEU A 385 4.65 -40.42 17.81
C LEU A 385 3.70 -40.05 16.65
N PRO A 386 2.42 -39.73 16.94
CA PRO A 386 1.46 -39.33 15.93
C PRO A 386 1.92 -38.06 15.19
N VAL A 387 1.36 -37.83 14.02
CA VAL A 387 1.71 -36.65 13.19
C VAL A 387 1.31 -35.32 13.81
N ASN A 388 0.32 -35.30 14.68
CA ASN A 388 -0.11 -34.17 15.50
C ASN A 388 0.25 -34.44 16.96
N ILE A 389 0.54 -33.38 17.73
CA ILE A 389 0.97 -33.50 19.13
C ILE A 389 0.42 -32.35 19.98
N ASP A 390 0.34 -32.54 21.28
CA ASP A 390 0.01 -31.48 22.23
C ASP A 390 1.18 -30.51 22.36
N VAL A 391 0.93 -29.23 22.00
CA VAL A 391 1.95 -28.18 22.01
C VAL A 391 1.41 -26.93 22.67
N SER A 392 2.20 -26.39 23.58
CA SER A 392 1.98 -25.07 24.18
C SER A 392 3.15 -24.15 23.81
N ALA A 393 2.88 -22.93 23.40
CA ALA A 393 3.92 -21.96 23.10
C ALA A 393 3.61 -20.57 23.68
N VAL A 394 4.67 -19.91 24.17
CA VAL A 394 4.63 -18.49 24.54
C VAL A 394 5.60 -17.77 23.63
N ASN A 395 5.10 -16.77 22.92
CA ASN A 395 5.85 -16.00 21.95
C ASN A 395 5.80 -14.52 22.27
N ILE A 396 6.86 -13.80 21.93
CA ILE A 396 6.87 -12.34 21.78
C ILE A 396 6.95 -12.06 20.28
N GLY A 397 6.22 -11.10 19.81
CA GLY A 397 6.18 -10.78 18.38
C GLY A 397 6.09 -9.31 18.07
N ILE A 398 6.45 -9.00 16.84
CA ILE A 398 6.33 -7.68 16.23
C ILE A 398 5.44 -7.84 15.00
N ASP A 399 4.49 -6.93 14.85
CA ASP A 399 3.64 -6.79 13.66
C ASP A 399 3.84 -5.38 13.11
N TYR A 400 4.23 -5.28 11.85
CA TYR A 400 4.40 -4.02 11.13
C TYR A 400 3.48 -4.02 9.92
N ASP A 401 2.69 -2.96 9.79
CA ASP A 401 1.76 -2.74 8.68
C ASP A 401 2.05 -1.40 8.02
N PHE A 402 2.22 -1.42 6.71
CA PHE A 402 2.40 -0.25 5.86
C PHE A 402 1.45 -0.32 4.69
N ASN A 403 0.62 0.71 4.51
CA ASN A 403 -0.31 0.82 3.40
C ASN A 403 -0.42 2.27 2.94
N ASN A 404 0.18 2.60 1.79
CA ASN A 404 0.07 3.90 1.14
C ASN A 404 -0.72 3.86 -0.17
N THR A 405 -1.61 2.89 -0.31
CA THR A 405 -2.45 2.75 -1.50
C THR A 405 -3.38 3.95 -1.66
N ASN A 406 -3.68 4.29 -2.92
CA ASN A 406 -4.57 5.40 -3.25
C ASN A 406 -6.02 5.18 -2.79
N TYR A 407 -6.46 3.92 -2.68
CA TYR A 407 -7.78 3.55 -2.17
C TYR A 407 -7.70 2.18 -1.48
N ARG A 408 -8.23 2.09 -0.25
CA ARG A 408 -8.01 0.93 0.61
C ARG A 408 -8.71 -0.35 0.15
N PHE A 409 -9.89 -0.25 -0.46
CA PHE A 409 -10.71 -1.42 -0.84
C PHE A 409 -10.33 -1.99 -2.20
N ASN A 410 -10.04 -1.14 -3.17
CA ASN A 410 -9.66 -1.53 -4.53
C ASN A 410 -8.53 -0.62 -5.04
N PRO A 411 -7.30 -0.85 -4.60
CA PRO A 411 -6.17 -0.01 -4.97
C PRO A 411 -5.85 -0.08 -6.47
N LYS A 412 -5.48 1.09 -7.02
CA LYS A 412 -4.92 1.22 -8.36
C LYS A 412 -3.42 1.48 -8.35
N SER A 413 -2.94 2.10 -7.28
CA SER A 413 -1.53 2.48 -7.11
C SER A 413 -1.15 2.44 -5.64
N GLY A 414 0.15 2.31 -5.38
CA GLY A 414 0.72 2.30 -4.04
C GLY A 414 1.19 0.93 -3.60
N ASN A 415 1.54 0.82 -2.33
CA ASN A 415 2.17 -0.36 -1.74
C ASN A 415 1.42 -0.80 -0.49
N GLU A 416 1.43 -2.10 -0.25
CA GLU A 416 1.06 -2.72 1.01
C GLU A 416 2.20 -3.62 1.47
N VAL A 417 2.61 -3.50 2.73
CA VAL A 417 3.61 -4.39 3.35
C VAL A 417 3.10 -4.79 4.72
N LYS A 418 3.10 -6.06 4.99
CA LYS A 418 2.79 -6.61 6.31
C LYS A 418 3.86 -7.60 6.72
N LEU A 419 4.42 -7.42 7.92
CA LEU A 419 5.44 -8.28 8.49
C LEU A 419 5.03 -8.66 9.91
N VAL A 420 4.87 -9.94 10.15
CA VAL A 420 4.62 -10.49 11.48
C VAL A 420 5.74 -11.46 11.82
N THR A 421 6.47 -11.18 12.88
CA THR A 421 7.56 -12.02 13.36
C THR A 421 7.33 -12.40 14.81
N THR A 422 7.48 -13.66 15.14
CA THR A 422 7.38 -14.15 16.52
C THR A 422 8.57 -15.04 16.88
N VAL A 423 9.05 -14.87 18.09
CA VAL A 423 10.07 -15.71 18.71
C VAL A 423 9.54 -16.16 20.07
N GLY A 424 9.75 -17.41 20.41
CA GLY A 424 9.26 -17.90 21.68
C GLY A 424 9.74 -19.30 22.04
N ILE A 425 9.16 -19.81 23.09
CA ILE A 425 9.44 -21.14 23.62
C ILE A 425 8.20 -21.99 23.44
N LYS A 426 8.36 -23.14 22.80
CA LYS A 426 7.34 -24.18 22.76
C LYS A 426 7.66 -25.30 23.74
N THR A 427 6.61 -25.90 24.26
CA THR A 427 6.66 -27.07 25.11
C THR A 427 5.74 -28.13 24.53
N ILE A 428 6.26 -29.31 24.29
CA ILE A 428 5.51 -30.49 23.88
C ILE A 428 5.08 -31.22 25.13
N SER A 429 3.78 -31.49 25.25
CA SER A 429 3.22 -32.27 26.36
C SER A 429 3.12 -33.72 25.99
N LYS A 430 3.42 -34.60 26.93
CA LYS A 430 3.24 -36.06 26.78
C LYS A 430 1.74 -36.37 26.88
N SER A 431 1.18 -37.05 25.85
CA SER A 431 -0.22 -37.46 25.86
C SER A 431 -0.41 -38.72 26.75
N ASN A 432 -1.38 -38.65 27.64
CA ASN A 432 -1.74 -39.79 28.47
C ASN A 432 -2.24 -40.97 27.63
N ASP A 433 -2.95 -40.73 26.54
CA ASP A 433 -3.45 -41.78 25.64
C ASP A 433 -2.31 -42.58 24.97
N ILE A 434 -1.09 -42.00 24.89
CA ILE A 434 0.09 -42.66 24.34
C ILE A 434 0.90 -43.34 25.43
N ILE A 435 1.18 -42.66 26.54
CA ILE A 435 2.04 -43.21 27.60
C ILE A 435 1.38 -44.35 28.36
N SER A 436 0.05 -44.43 28.39
CA SER A 436 -0.72 -45.51 29.01
C SER A 436 -0.85 -46.76 28.13
N LEU A 437 -0.36 -46.71 26.88
CA LEU A 437 -0.36 -47.91 26.03
C LEU A 437 0.56 -48.97 26.60
N THR A 438 0.05 -50.20 26.66
CA THR A 438 0.76 -51.38 27.18
C THR A 438 1.24 -52.26 26.04
N ASP A 439 2.53 -52.63 26.08
CA ASP A 439 3.17 -53.60 25.21
C ASP A 439 4.28 -54.30 26.05
N PRO A 440 4.29 -55.65 26.17
CA PRO A 440 5.31 -56.34 26.94
C PRO A 440 6.75 -56.06 26.47
N SER A 441 6.93 -55.67 25.21
CA SER A 441 8.23 -55.47 24.57
C SER A 441 8.62 -54.02 24.36
N PHE A 442 7.73 -53.05 24.67
CA PHE A 442 7.98 -51.65 24.33
C PHE A 442 7.34 -50.66 25.30
N ASN A 443 8.14 -49.72 25.80
CA ASN A 443 7.67 -48.62 26.63
C ASN A 443 7.32 -47.40 25.76
N TYR A 444 6.02 -47.08 25.57
CA TYR A 444 5.57 -45.97 24.74
C TYR A 444 5.95 -44.60 25.30
N ALA A 445 6.25 -44.46 26.58
CA ALA A 445 6.76 -43.22 27.15
C ALA A 445 8.15 -42.85 26.57
N SER A 446 8.96 -43.85 26.17
CA SER A 446 10.27 -43.63 25.55
C SER A 446 10.22 -42.95 24.17
N LEU A 447 9.07 -42.94 23.50
CA LEU A 447 8.88 -42.20 22.25
C LEU A 447 9.17 -40.71 22.40
N TYR A 448 8.99 -40.16 23.58
CA TYR A 448 9.25 -38.76 23.88
C TYR A 448 10.73 -38.46 24.23
N ASP A 449 11.55 -39.46 24.44
CA ASP A 449 12.97 -39.28 24.83
C ASP A 449 13.84 -38.84 23.64
N SER A 450 13.39 -39.16 22.42
CA SER A 450 14.07 -38.79 21.18
C SER A 450 13.78 -37.34 20.73
N ILE A 451 12.88 -36.63 21.41
CA ILE A 451 12.48 -35.28 21.03
C ILE A 451 12.79 -34.26 22.14
N LYS A 452 13.07 -33.01 21.73
CA LYS A 452 13.22 -31.88 22.65
C LYS A 452 11.84 -31.41 23.09
N LEU A 453 11.40 -31.77 24.28
CA LEU A 453 10.09 -31.37 24.82
C LEU A 453 9.97 -29.86 25.00
N LYS A 454 11.06 -29.17 25.28
CA LYS A 454 11.12 -27.71 25.38
C LYS A 454 12.14 -27.15 24.38
N ALA A 455 11.71 -26.26 23.51
CA ALA A 455 12.54 -25.75 22.42
C ALA A 455 12.16 -24.32 22.03
N TYR A 456 13.12 -23.59 21.47
CA TYR A 456 12.84 -22.31 20.85
C TYR A 456 12.11 -22.50 19.51
N GLN A 457 11.27 -21.53 19.18
CA GLN A 457 10.63 -21.44 17.88
C GLN A 457 10.70 -20.02 17.33
N PHE A 458 10.72 -19.94 16.00
CA PHE A 458 10.74 -18.69 15.26
C PHE A 458 9.76 -18.79 14.10
N ARG A 459 8.88 -17.78 13.96
CA ARG A 459 7.93 -17.69 12.85
C ARG A 459 8.01 -16.32 12.21
N VAL A 460 7.98 -16.27 10.88
CA VAL A 460 7.83 -15.06 10.08
C VAL A 460 6.70 -15.28 9.10
N LYS A 461 5.85 -14.28 8.98
CA LYS A 461 4.92 -14.09 7.85
C LYS A 461 5.17 -12.72 7.27
N ALA A 462 5.44 -12.64 5.99
CA ALA A 462 5.61 -11.38 5.29
C ALA A 462 4.73 -11.36 4.04
N MET A 463 4.15 -10.21 3.75
CA MET A 463 3.42 -9.93 2.53
C MET A 463 3.86 -8.57 2.02
N ALA A 464 4.13 -8.49 0.72
CA ALA A 464 4.34 -7.23 0.04
C ALA A 464 3.51 -7.22 -1.24
N ALA A 465 2.78 -6.14 -1.47
CA ALA A 465 2.00 -5.93 -2.67
C ALA A 465 2.32 -4.55 -3.27
N HIS A 466 2.41 -4.51 -4.59
CA HIS A 466 2.52 -3.28 -5.36
C HIS A 466 1.43 -3.22 -6.42
N TYR A 467 0.86 -2.03 -6.59
CA TYR A 467 -0.18 -1.77 -7.57
C TYR A 467 0.34 -0.81 -8.64
N PHE A 468 0.45 -1.31 -9.88
CA PHE A 468 0.89 -0.54 -11.03
C PHE A 468 -0.33 -0.02 -11.79
N THR A 469 -0.50 1.28 -11.90
CA THR A 469 -1.54 1.87 -12.75
C THR A 469 -1.17 1.65 -14.21
N THR A 470 -1.88 0.76 -14.91
CA THR A 470 -1.63 0.42 -16.33
C THR A 470 -2.53 1.22 -17.28
N GLY A 471 -3.54 1.92 -16.76
CA GLY A 471 -4.44 2.75 -17.52
C GLY A 471 -5.51 3.44 -16.67
N LYS A 472 -6.39 4.23 -17.30
CA LYS A 472 -7.47 4.92 -16.59
C LYS A 472 -8.40 3.96 -15.82
N ARG A 473 -8.64 2.77 -16.35
CA ARG A 473 -9.52 1.74 -15.80
C ARG A 473 -8.82 0.41 -15.55
N SER A 474 -7.50 0.36 -15.49
CA SER A 474 -6.78 -0.89 -15.29
C SER A 474 -5.62 -0.74 -14.32
N THR A 475 -5.31 -1.83 -13.64
CA THR A 475 -4.16 -1.95 -12.73
C THR A 475 -3.60 -3.37 -12.77
N LEU A 476 -2.28 -3.47 -12.62
CA LEU A 476 -1.60 -4.73 -12.38
C LEU A 476 -1.21 -4.78 -10.91
N LYS A 477 -1.65 -5.81 -10.21
CA LYS A 477 -1.29 -6.09 -8.83
C LYS A 477 -0.24 -7.19 -8.79
N ALA A 478 0.89 -6.94 -8.17
CA ALA A 478 1.90 -7.95 -7.87
C ALA A 478 1.98 -8.16 -6.36
N ILE A 479 1.95 -9.43 -5.91
CA ILE A 479 2.03 -9.77 -4.48
C ILE A 479 3.08 -10.83 -4.29
N ILE A 480 3.82 -10.74 -3.18
CA ILE A 480 4.69 -11.79 -2.66
C ILE A 480 4.26 -12.09 -1.21
N ASN A 481 4.08 -13.36 -0.92
CA ASN A 481 3.78 -13.86 0.42
C ASN A 481 4.87 -14.86 0.83
N ILE A 482 5.41 -14.68 2.02
CA ILE A 482 6.48 -15.51 2.58
C ILE A 482 6.05 -16.01 3.94
N GLY A 483 6.28 -17.29 4.22
CA GLY A 483 6.16 -17.86 5.54
C GLY A 483 7.39 -18.71 5.88
N ILE A 484 7.91 -18.54 7.09
CA ILE A 484 9.05 -19.31 7.60
C ILE A 484 8.70 -19.73 9.03
N PHE A 485 8.75 -21.02 9.30
CA PHE A 485 8.66 -21.59 10.63
C PHE A 485 9.87 -22.46 10.87
N ASN A 486 10.56 -22.22 11.96
CA ASN A 486 11.72 -22.99 12.38
C ASN A 486 11.65 -23.34 13.86
N SER A 487 11.83 -24.60 14.15
CA SER A 487 11.92 -25.16 15.51
C SER A 487 12.50 -26.57 15.44
N PRO A 488 13.12 -27.10 16.49
CA PRO A 488 13.36 -28.52 16.62
C PRO A 488 12.04 -29.31 16.73
N ASN A 489 12.02 -30.53 16.19
CA ASN A 489 10.91 -31.48 16.33
C ASN A 489 9.54 -30.87 15.97
N ILE A 490 9.36 -30.51 14.71
CA ILE A 490 8.12 -29.93 14.19
C ILE A 490 7.09 -31.04 13.93
N PHE A 491 5.83 -30.80 14.29
CA PHE A 491 4.69 -31.64 14.01
C PHE A 491 3.71 -31.00 13.05
N ARG A 492 2.84 -31.80 12.41
CA ARG A 492 1.97 -31.33 11.33
C ARG A 492 1.01 -30.22 11.75
N ASN A 493 0.46 -30.29 12.97
CA ASN A 493 -0.46 -29.28 13.52
C ASN A 493 0.21 -27.94 13.87
N GLU A 494 1.55 -27.85 13.77
CA GLU A 494 2.29 -26.59 13.95
C GLU A 494 2.54 -25.86 12.62
N LEU A 495 2.33 -26.51 11.49
CA LEU A 495 2.66 -25.99 10.16
C LEU A 495 1.72 -24.86 9.74
N PHE A 496 2.20 -24.00 8.84
CA PHE A 496 1.31 -23.12 8.10
C PHE A 496 0.37 -23.96 7.24
N GLN A 497 -0.90 -23.58 7.19
CA GLN A 497 -1.88 -24.13 6.30
C GLN A 497 -2.19 -23.06 5.25
N ILE A 498 -1.89 -23.34 4.00
CA ILE A 498 -2.08 -22.42 2.86
C ILE A 498 -2.89 -23.11 1.75
N GLY A 499 -3.27 -22.36 0.75
CA GLY A 499 -4.17 -22.77 -0.33
C GLY A 499 -5.52 -22.09 -0.19
N GLY A 500 -6.23 -21.93 -1.31
CA GLY A 500 -7.56 -21.36 -1.34
C GLY A 500 -7.60 -19.92 -1.87
N TYR A 501 -8.73 -19.28 -1.66
CA TYR A 501 -9.07 -17.99 -2.24
C TYR A 501 -8.07 -16.85 -1.94
N LYS A 502 -7.54 -16.79 -0.71
CA LYS A 502 -6.68 -15.69 -0.27
C LYS A 502 -5.21 -15.88 -0.65
N LEU A 503 -4.78 -17.13 -0.80
CA LEU A 503 -3.39 -17.45 -1.01
C LEU A 503 -3.29 -18.76 -1.82
N LEU A 504 -2.74 -18.71 -3.03
CA LEU A 504 -2.57 -19.86 -3.93
C LEU A 504 -3.93 -20.45 -4.39
N ARG A 505 -4.65 -19.74 -5.23
CA ARG A 505 -5.95 -20.12 -5.81
C ARG A 505 -5.80 -21.36 -6.70
N GLY A 506 -6.89 -22.10 -6.90
CA GLY A 506 -6.87 -23.38 -7.63
C GLY A 506 -6.57 -24.60 -6.78
N PHE A 507 -6.37 -24.40 -5.47
CA PHE A 507 -6.22 -25.46 -4.46
C PHE A 507 -7.28 -25.29 -3.37
N ASP A 508 -7.57 -26.39 -2.64
CA ASP A 508 -8.55 -26.35 -1.57
C ASP A 508 -8.07 -25.46 -0.41
N GLU A 509 -9.03 -24.87 0.30
CA GLU A 509 -8.75 -23.95 1.40
C GLU A 509 -7.96 -24.67 2.51
N GLU A 510 -6.85 -24.05 2.96
CA GLU A 510 -5.99 -24.56 4.03
C GLU A 510 -5.52 -26.02 3.85
N SER A 511 -5.41 -26.51 2.62
CA SER A 511 -5.07 -27.91 2.31
C SER A 511 -3.58 -28.21 2.23
N ILE A 512 -2.75 -27.19 2.07
CA ILE A 512 -1.30 -27.32 1.86
C ILE A 512 -0.57 -26.96 3.15
N TYR A 513 0.17 -27.91 3.70
CA TYR A 513 0.97 -27.73 4.91
C TYR A 513 2.38 -27.29 4.56
N ALA A 514 2.92 -26.28 5.26
CA ALA A 514 4.22 -25.70 4.98
C ALA A 514 5.01 -25.33 6.24
N THR A 515 6.29 -25.69 6.28
CA THR A 515 7.26 -25.06 7.18
C THR A 515 7.82 -23.79 6.59
N ARG A 516 7.96 -23.73 5.27
CA ARG A 516 8.37 -22.55 4.53
C ARG A 516 7.57 -22.48 3.24
N TYR A 517 7.16 -21.29 2.88
CA TYR A 517 6.53 -21.05 1.58
C TYR A 517 6.91 -19.70 1.01
N LEU A 518 6.90 -19.63 -0.30
CA LEU A 518 6.94 -18.40 -1.10
C LEU A 518 5.83 -18.51 -2.13
N VAL A 519 4.90 -17.57 -2.11
CA VAL A 519 3.82 -17.49 -3.09
C VAL A 519 3.84 -16.11 -3.74
N SER A 520 3.97 -16.09 -5.05
CA SER A 520 3.93 -14.89 -5.87
C SER A 520 2.65 -14.87 -6.70
N THR A 521 2.00 -13.73 -6.75
CA THR A 521 0.76 -13.50 -7.50
C THR A 521 0.93 -12.33 -8.44
N ALA A 522 0.55 -12.48 -9.69
CA ALA A 522 0.33 -11.40 -10.64
C ALA A 522 -1.16 -11.39 -11.02
N GLU A 523 -1.84 -10.23 -10.84
CA GLU A 523 -3.27 -10.09 -11.08
C GLU A 523 -3.54 -8.80 -11.85
N TYR A 524 -4.07 -8.95 -13.06
CA TYR A 524 -4.52 -7.83 -13.87
C TYR A 524 -6.01 -7.57 -13.61
N ARG A 525 -6.36 -6.33 -13.30
CA ARG A 525 -7.72 -5.88 -13.00
C ARG A 525 -8.18 -4.87 -14.03
N TYR A 526 -9.38 -5.07 -14.55
CA TYR A 526 -10.09 -4.10 -15.37
C TYR A 526 -11.30 -3.59 -14.61
N LEU A 527 -11.29 -2.30 -14.27
CA LEU A 527 -12.27 -1.65 -13.41
C LEU A 527 -13.53 -1.28 -14.20
N VAL A 528 -14.66 -1.81 -13.79
CA VAL A 528 -15.99 -1.48 -14.33
C VAL A 528 -16.76 -0.53 -13.39
N GLY A 529 -16.33 -0.37 -12.15
CA GLY A 529 -16.84 0.54 -11.15
C GLY A 529 -15.79 0.86 -10.07
N LEU A 530 -16.16 1.64 -9.07
CA LEU A 530 -15.24 2.00 -7.98
C LEU A 530 -14.75 0.74 -7.24
N ASN A 531 -15.65 -0.17 -6.89
CA ASN A 531 -15.37 -1.42 -6.20
C ASN A 531 -15.66 -2.66 -7.07
N SER A 532 -15.84 -2.48 -8.39
CA SER A 532 -16.19 -3.57 -9.30
C SER A 532 -15.14 -3.71 -10.38
N TYR A 533 -14.64 -4.93 -10.60
CA TYR A 533 -13.65 -5.23 -11.63
C TYR A 533 -13.69 -6.68 -12.09
N LEU A 534 -13.27 -6.89 -13.33
CA LEU A 534 -12.91 -8.19 -13.87
C LEU A 534 -11.42 -8.39 -13.63
N PHE A 535 -10.99 -9.61 -13.38
CA PHE A 535 -9.58 -9.88 -13.18
C PHE A 535 -9.14 -11.23 -13.77
N GLY A 536 -7.90 -11.26 -14.20
CA GLY A 536 -7.17 -12.47 -14.52
C GLY A 536 -5.92 -12.56 -13.65
N PHE A 537 -5.54 -13.76 -13.24
CA PHE A 537 -4.41 -13.94 -12.33
C PHE A 537 -3.57 -15.18 -12.64
N ILE A 538 -2.34 -15.13 -12.16
CA ILE A 538 -1.41 -16.25 -12.09
C ILE A 538 -0.81 -16.25 -10.69
N ASP A 539 -0.86 -17.41 -10.02
CA ASP A 539 -0.19 -17.65 -8.74
C ASP A 539 0.89 -18.72 -8.96
N ALA A 540 2.08 -18.46 -8.41
CA ALA A 540 3.19 -19.39 -8.39
C ALA A 540 3.66 -19.58 -6.95
N GLY A 541 3.75 -20.83 -6.49
CA GLY A 541 4.09 -21.18 -5.13
C GLY A 541 5.24 -22.19 -5.06
N TRP A 542 6.20 -21.93 -4.16
CA TRP A 542 7.15 -22.90 -3.69
C TRP A 542 6.87 -23.20 -2.21
N VAL A 543 6.78 -24.49 -1.85
CA VAL A 543 6.41 -24.92 -0.51
C VAL A 543 7.38 -26.01 -0.05
N LYS A 544 7.97 -25.80 1.12
CA LYS A 544 8.74 -26.82 1.83
C LYS A 544 7.94 -27.32 3.02
N ASN A 545 7.76 -28.62 3.09
CA ASN A 545 7.09 -29.30 4.19
C ASN A 545 8.11 -30.22 4.90
N LYS A 546 8.48 -29.83 6.13
CA LYS A 546 9.43 -30.59 6.94
C LYS A 546 8.87 -30.80 8.35
N TYR A 547 8.40 -31.99 8.65
CA TYR A 547 7.98 -32.41 10.00
C TYR A 547 8.24 -33.88 10.18
N GLN A 548 8.63 -34.29 11.35
CA GLN A 548 9.01 -35.66 11.68
C GLN A 548 9.94 -36.27 10.58
N LEU A 549 9.52 -37.36 9.94
CA LEU A 549 10.24 -38.00 8.83
C LEU A 549 9.93 -37.39 7.44
N VAL A 550 8.93 -36.51 7.34
CA VAL A 550 8.55 -35.86 6.09
C VAL A 550 9.49 -34.70 5.79
N ASN A 551 10.08 -34.70 4.61
CA ASN A 551 10.92 -33.61 4.09
C ASN A 551 10.72 -33.49 2.58
N VAL A 552 9.69 -32.78 2.17
CA VAL A 552 9.26 -32.65 0.77
C VAL A 552 9.26 -31.18 0.35
N SER A 553 9.55 -30.95 -0.90
CA SER A 553 9.50 -29.62 -1.52
C SER A 553 8.69 -29.69 -2.80
N ASN A 554 7.64 -28.86 -2.91
CA ASN A 554 6.74 -28.87 -4.04
C ASN A 554 6.58 -27.49 -4.66
N ASN A 555 6.40 -27.47 -5.96
CA ASN A 555 6.06 -26.28 -6.74
C ASN A 555 4.59 -26.33 -7.16
N PHE A 556 3.96 -25.20 -7.07
CA PHE A 556 2.56 -25.00 -7.38
C PHE A 556 2.45 -23.89 -8.42
N ILE A 557 1.61 -24.07 -9.41
CA ILE A 557 1.24 -23.02 -10.35
C ILE A 557 -0.26 -23.06 -10.54
N SER A 558 -0.87 -21.92 -10.57
CA SER A 558 -2.28 -21.81 -10.89
C SER A 558 -2.58 -20.54 -11.68
N GLY A 559 -3.67 -20.56 -12.42
CA GLY A 559 -4.15 -19.41 -13.14
C GLY A 559 -5.67 -19.44 -13.23
N GLY A 560 -6.26 -18.28 -13.44
CA GLY A 560 -7.69 -18.18 -13.51
C GLY A 560 -8.18 -16.78 -13.83
N ILE A 561 -9.50 -16.70 -13.90
CA ILE A 561 -10.22 -15.45 -14.13
C ILE A 561 -11.30 -15.29 -13.07
N GLY A 562 -11.69 -14.07 -12.83
CA GLY A 562 -12.75 -13.80 -11.87
C GLY A 562 -13.40 -12.45 -12.05
N ILE A 563 -14.41 -12.23 -11.24
CA ILE A 563 -15.18 -11.00 -11.17
C ILE A 563 -15.39 -10.62 -9.70
N LEU A 564 -15.17 -9.36 -9.41
CA LEU A 564 -15.63 -8.74 -8.18
C LEU A 564 -16.58 -7.61 -8.55
N PHE A 565 -17.77 -7.63 -8.01
CA PHE A 565 -18.73 -6.56 -8.25
C PHE A 565 -19.49 -6.15 -7.00
N GLU A 566 -19.77 -4.86 -6.94
CA GLU A 566 -20.49 -4.23 -5.85
C GLU A 566 -21.99 -4.32 -6.13
N THR A 567 -22.74 -4.79 -5.14
CA THR A 567 -24.19 -4.81 -5.11
C THR A 567 -24.71 -3.91 -4.00
N LYS A 568 -26.00 -3.65 -3.94
CA LYS A 568 -26.63 -2.94 -2.81
C LYS A 568 -26.43 -3.66 -1.46
N LEU A 569 -26.16 -4.96 -1.49
CA LEU A 569 -26.00 -5.79 -0.31
C LEU A 569 -24.52 -6.02 0.06
N GLY A 570 -23.55 -5.72 -0.82
CA GLY A 570 -22.12 -5.91 -0.56
C GLY A 570 -21.32 -6.26 -1.81
N LEU A 571 -20.08 -6.67 -1.62
CA LEU A 571 -19.15 -7.10 -2.68
C LEU A 571 -19.24 -8.61 -2.88
N LEU A 572 -19.53 -9.03 -4.08
CA LEU A 572 -19.50 -10.42 -4.51
C LEU A 572 -18.23 -10.68 -5.31
N ASN A 573 -17.47 -11.68 -4.90
CA ASN A 573 -16.27 -12.12 -5.60
C ASN A 573 -16.46 -13.58 -6.03
N MET A 574 -16.22 -13.84 -7.30
CA MET A 574 -16.23 -15.18 -7.89
C MET A 574 -14.99 -15.36 -8.74
N SER A 575 -14.33 -16.50 -8.62
CA SER A 575 -13.21 -16.83 -9.50
C SER A 575 -13.18 -18.32 -9.85
N LEU A 576 -12.83 -18.60 -11.09
CA LEU A 576 -12.52 -19.93 -11.59
C LEU A 576 -11.00 -20.04 -11.69
N ALA A 577 -10.43 -21.04 -11.06
CA ALA A 577 -9.00 -21.25 -10.99
C ALA A 577 -8.66 -22.70 -11.36
N ILE A 578 -7.55 -22.88 -12.05
CA ILE A 578 -6.97 -24.18 -12.35
C ILE A 578 -5.59 -24.23 -11.74
N GLY A 579 -5.33 -25.24 -10.91
CA GLY A 579 -4.06 -25.43 -10.21
C GLY A 579 -3.32 -26.70 -10.64
N LYS A 580 -2.00 -26.65 -10.71
CA LYS A 580 -1.13 -27.80 -10.95
C LYS A 580 -0.04 -27.87 -9.87
N ARG A 581 0.20 -29.06 -9.33
CA ARG A 581 1.30 -29.38 -8.44
C ARG A 581 2.29 -30.29 -9.17
N ASN A 582 3.59 -30.11 -8.94
CA ASN A 582 4.62 -30.80 -9.69
C ASN A 582 4.69 -32.33 -9.45
N ASP A 583 4.19 -32.80 -8.31
CA ASP A 583 4.26 -34.21 -7.86
C ASP A 583 2.96 -34.99 -8.10
N VAL A 584 1.96 -34.38 -8.73
CA VAL A 584 0.66 -35.00 -9.04
C VAL A 584 0.38 -34.88 -10.53
N ASN A 585 -0.13 -35.96 -11.13
CA ASN A 585 -0.60 -35.94 -12.51
C ASN A 585 -1.75 -34.96 -12.67
N PHE A 586 -1.67 -34.15 -13.71
CA PHE A 586 -2.69 -33.14 -13.97
C PHE A 586 -4.01 -33.79 -14.42
N ASN A 587 -5.08 -33.47 -13.68
CA ASN A 587 -6.44 -33.86 -14.02
C ASN A 587 -7.33 -32.61 -13.94
N LEU A 588 -7.88 -32.17 -15.07
CA LEU A 588 -8.62 -30.92 -15.17
C LEU A 588 -9.83 -30.86 -14.21
N SER A 589 -10.58 -31.95 -14.06
CA SER A 589 -11.75 -31.98 -13.17
C SER A 589 -11.40 -31.83 -11.69
N GLN A 590 -10.28 -32.39 -11.25
CA GLN A 590 -9.79 -32.29 -9.86
C GLN A 590 -9.00 -31.01 -9.61
N SER A 591 -8.36 -30.47 -10.65
CA SER A 591 -7.51 -29.28 -10.62
C SER A 591 -8.28 -27.96 -10.77
N SER A 592 -9.56 -28.03 -11.15
CA SER A 592 -10.42 -26.85 -11.31
C SER A 592 -11.15 -26.56 -10.00
N LYS A 593 -11.10 -25.30 -9.56
CA LYS A 593 -11.77 -24.83 -8.34
C LYS A 593 -12.55 -23.56 -8.63
N ILE A 594 -13.75 -23.50 -8.09
CA ILE A 594 -14.55 -22.28 -8.05
C ILE A 594 -14.41 -21.70 -6.64
N HIS A 595 -13.92 -20.48 -6.56
CA HIS A 595 -13.84 -19.74 -5.30
C HIS A 595 -14.96 -18.70 -5.30
N PHE A 596 -15.67 -18.66 -4.19
CA PHE A 596 -16.76 -17.72 -3.94
C PHE A 596 -16.43 -16.92 -2.69
N GLY A 597 -16.59 -15.61 -2.74
CA GLY A 597 -16.43 -14.71 -1.62
C GLY A 597 -17.52 -13.64 -1.60
N TYR A 598 -18.06 -13.36 -0.44
CA TYR A 598 -19.03 -12.31 -0.25
C TYR A 598 -18.63 -11.42 0.93
N ILE A 599 -18.66 -10.11 0.74
CA ILE A 599 -18.37 -9.13 1.77
C ILE A 599 -19.52 -8.14 1.82
N ASN A 600 -20.23 -8.09 2.92
CA ASN A 600 -21.30 -7.14 3.12
C ASN A 600 -20.80 -5.91 3.90
N TYR A 601 -21.29 -4.71 3.52
CA TYR A 601 -21.05 -3.44 4.20
C TYR A 601 -22.38 -2.87 4.69
N PHE A 602 -22.48 -2.59 5.98
CA PHE A 602 -23.65 -1.95 6.59
C PHE A 602 -23.31 -0.60 7.23
#